data_04d812da498a19883a9f030cc52e4d92
#
_entry.id   04d812da498a19883a9f030cc52e4d92
#
_cell.length_a   1.000
_cell.length_b   1.000
_cell.length_c   1.000
_cell.angle_alpha   90.00
_cell.angle_beta   90.00
_cell.angle_gamma   90.00
#
_symmetry.space_group_name_H-M   'P 1'
#
loop_
_entity.id
_entity.type
_entity.pdbx_description
1 polymer ?
#
loop_
_entity_poly.entity_id
_entity_poly.type
_entity_poly.pdbx_seq_one_letter_code
_entity_poly.pdbx_strand_id
1 'polypeptide(L)'
;YRAYMGEVFNLVALGFQWSWIEKKRGQFEKIEHIESNLKWAKARDINIKGMPLLWHNAVPRWMDTNAEPEEIEPLILKRIRYLLNEYPEVKTWNLYNEAVGAEKKFVKNNPIANWLKSKGGPAAAQTWVSQIAHQTAPNRIYVNNHYSHRDPEFKKMNHEMLRLGTQFDAVGIQTHMHTKKSRLSQSELWKLLEDYKVFGKSIHLTEISVPSSMPFDSWRDFQPHVESLKNASSKKNRLTMAKKSNKKLEIFQAEYLRDFYTLAFSHPKVETLIYWSGSDLYE
;
A
#
# COMPACT_ATOMS: atom_id res chain seq x y z
N TYR A 1 8.87 7.42 -20.11
CA TYR A 1 7.97 7.06 -19.03
C TYR A 1 7.92 8.15 -17.94
N ARG A 2 9.06 8.48 -17.28
CA ARG A 2 9.12 9.52 -16.23
C ARG A 2 8.64 10.91 -16.70
N ALA A 3 8.81 11.27 -17.98
CA ALA A 3 8.32 12.55 -18.50
C ALA A 3 6.79 12.63 -18.40
N TYR A 4 6.07 11.61 -18.90
CA TYR A 4 4.61 11.55 -18.82
C TYR A 4 4.10 11.51 -17.38
N MET A 5 4.77 10.79 -16.48
CA MET A 5 4.39 10.76 -15.07
C MET A 5 4.40 12.15 -14.45
N GLY A 6 5.41 12.96 -14.77
CA GLY A 6 5.51 14.34 -14.27
C GLY A 6 4.49 15.32 -14.83
N GLU A 7 3.86 14.99 -15.95
CA GLU A 7 2.82 15.84 -16.58
C GLU A 7 1.41 15.49 -16.06
N VAL A 8 1.20 14.23 -15.61
CA VAL A 8 -0.13 13.71 -15.27
C VAL A 8 -0.35 13.63 -13.75
N PHE A 9 0.70 13.33 -12.97
CA PHE A 9 0.57 13.05 -11.55
C PHE A 9 1.28 14.09 -10.70
N ASN A 10 0.62 14.49 -9.61
CA ASN A 10 1.15 15.39 -8.58
C ASN A 10 1.61 14.66 -7.31
N LEU A 11 1.53 13.33 -7.31
CA LEU A 11 1.97 12.46 -6.20
C LEU A 11 2.56 11.16 -6.73
N VAL A 12 3.64 10.70 -6.12
CA VAL A 12 4.24 9.37 -6.36
C VAL A 12 4.34 8.58 -5.06
N ALA A 13 3.97 7.29 -5.12
CA ALA A 13 4.20 6.36 -4.02
C ALA A 13 5.53 5.61 -4.23
N LEU A 14 6.37 5.63 -3.20
CA LEU A 14 7.67 4.95 -3.21
C LEU A 14 7.71 3.82 -2.18
N GLY A 15 8.21 2.67 -2.58
CA GLY A 15 8.37 1.50 -1.72
C GLY A 15 9.61 1.61 -0.84
N PHE A 16 9.41 1.45 0.48
CA PHE A 16 10.45 1.42 1.49
C PHE A 16 10.44 0.07 2.24
N GLN A 17 10.43 -1.04 1.50
CA GLN A 17 10.38 -2.37 2.11
C GLN A 17 11.57 -2.61 3.02
N TRP A 18 11.32 -3.17 4.21
CA TRP A 18 12.39 -3.40 5.18
C TRP A 18 13.48 -4.31 4.66
N SER A 19 13.09 -5.38 3.96
CA SER A 19 14.02 -6.33 3.33
C SER A 19 14.96 -5.70 2.28
N TRP A 20 14.62 -4.52 1.75
CA TRP A 20 15.49 -3.81 0.80
C TRP A 20 16.48 -2.89 1.50
N ILE A 21 15.99 -2.18 2.53
CA ILE A 21 16.72 -1.08 3.19
C ILE A 21 17.69 -1.60 4.24
N GLU A 22 17.40 -2.74 4.88
CA GLU A 22 18.24 -3.34 5.91
C GLU A 22 18.54 -4.80 5.58
N LYS A 23 19.42 -5.04 4.62
CA LYS A 23 19.83 -6.38 4.19
C LYS A 23 20.66 -7.10 5.25
N LYS A 24 21.37 -6.35 6.10
CA LYS A 24 22.14 -6.84 7.26
C LYS A 24 21.68 -6.11 8.50
N ARG A 25 21.53 -6.83 9.60
CA ARG A 25 21.05 -6.30 10.89
C ARG A 25 21.83 -5.04 11.30
N GLY A 26 21.14 -3.97 11.56
CA GLY A 26 21.70 -2.70 12.02
C GLY A 26 22.30 -1.82 10.92
N GLN A 27 22.36 -2.29 9.67
CA GLN A 27 22.92 -1.55 8.53
C GLN A 27 21.80 -1.10 7.59
N PHE A 28 21.33 0.12 7.77
CA PHE A 28 20.37 0.75 6.86
C PHE A 28 21.11 1.30 5.64
N GLU A 29 20.63 0.94 4.45
CA GLU A 29 21.21 1.33 3.17
C GLU A 29 20.30 2.32 2.43
N LYS A 30 20.89 3.34 1.82
CA LYS A 30 20.18 4.14 0.81
C LYS A 30 20.07 3.33 -0.47
N ILE A 31 18.84 3.23 -0.97
CA ILE A 31 18.54 2.46 -2.17
C ILE A 31 18.52 3.36 -3.39
N GLU A 32 19.41 3.14 -4.34
CA GLU A 32 19.63 4.00 -5.50
C GLU A 32 18.34 4.37 -6.24
N HIS A 33 17.43 3.42 -6.46
CA HIS A 33 16.18 3.72 -7.15
C HIS A 33 15.24 4.61 -6.31
N ILE A 34 15.26 4.51 -4.97
CA ILE A 34 14.51 5.39 -4.07
C ILE A 34 15.10 6.80 -4.17
N GLU A 35 16.40 6.95 -3.98
CA GLU A 35 17.11 8.24 -4.05
C GLU A 35 16.89 8.94 -5.40
N SER A 36 16.99 8.18 -6.51
CA SER A 36 16.74 8.69 -7.85
C SER A 36 15.29 9.18 -8.05
N ASN A 37 14.30 8.47 -7.48
CA ASN A 37 12.90 8.87 -7.57
C ASN A 37 12.58 10.06 -6.66
N LEU A 38 13.17 10.14 -5.47
CA LEU A 38 13.08 11.30 -4.57
C LEU A 38 13.61 12.55 -5.26
N LYS A 39 14.81 12.48 -5.83
CA LYS A 39 15.41 13.59 -6.58
C LYS A 39 14.54 14.01 -7.78
N TRP A 40 14.01 13.05 -8.53
CA TRP A 40 13.14 13.30 -9.67
C TRP A 40 11.82 13.97 -9.27
N ALA A 41 11.17 13.50 -8.21
CA ALA A 41 9.91 14.05 -7.70
C ALA A 41 10.12 15.48 -7.16
N LYS A 42 11.16 15.69 -6.35
CA LYS A 42 11.50 16.99 -5.78
C LYS A 42 11.77 18.03 -6.87
N ALA A 43 12.48 17.68 -7.95
CA ALA A 43 12.76 18.59 -9.07
C ALA A 43 11.50 19.02 -9.85
N ARG A 44 10.34 18.43 -9.58
CA ARG A 44 9.05 18.68 -10.27
C ARG A 44 7.93 19.08 -9.31
N ASP A 45 8.25 19.33 -8.06
CA ASP A 45 7.26 19.62 -7.01
C ASP A 45 6.16 18.56 -6.90
N ILE A 46 6.53 17.28 -7.13
CA ILE A 46 5.65 16.13 -6.99
C ILE A 46 5.69 15.64 -5.55
N ASN A 47 4.53 15.52 -4.92
CA ASN A 47 4.39 14.97 -3.59
C ASN A 47 4.86 13.52 -3.50
N ILE A 48 5.38 13.13 -2.34
CA ILE A 48 5.90 11.77 -2.14
C ILE A 48 5.18 11.11 -0.98
N LYS A 49 4.68 9.90 -1.25
CA LYS A 49 4.13 8.99 -0.25
C LYS A 49 5.07 7.82 -0.05
N GLY A 50 5.48 7.57 1.19
CA GLY A 50 6.29 6.42 1.58
C GLY A 50 5.42 5.20 1.95
N MET A 51 5.81 4.02 1.48
CA MET A 51 5.11 2.77 1.70
C MET A 51 6.07 1.64 2.06
N PRO A 52 5.87 0.96 3.17
CA PRO A 52 5.25 1.36 4.43
C PRO A 52 6.29 1.66 5.53
N LEU A 53 5.88 2.20 6.67
CA LEU A 53 6.72 2.20 7.87
C LEU A 53 6.92 0.76 8.39
N LEU A 54 5.88 -0.06 8.37
CA LEU A 54 5.93 -1.47 8.77
C LEU A 54 5.04 -2.34 7.86
N TRP A 55 5.48 -3.56 7.57
CA TRP A 55 4.71 -4.57 6.84
C TRP A 55 5.25 -5.97 7.10
N HIS A 56 4.40 -6.90 7.51
CA HIS A 56 4.76 -8.29 7.80
C HIS A 56 5.24 -9.08 6.56
N ASN A 57 4.88 -8.66 5.34
CA ASN A 57 5.35 -9.29 4.11
C ASN A 57 6.72 -8.78 3.61
N ALA A 58 7.33 -7.82 4.31
CA ALA A 58 8.61 -7.21 3.93
C ALA A 58 9.71 -7.43 4.98
N VAL A 59 9.67 -8.57 5.66
CA VAL A 59 10.63 -8.91 6.73
C VAL A 59 12.02 -9.15 6.14
N PRO A 60 13.09 -8.58 6.72
CA PRO A 60 14.46 -8.87 6.33
C PRO A 60 14.83 -10.34 6.54
N ARG A 61 15.66 -10.89 5.65
CA ARG A 61 16.07 -12.30 5.73
C ARG A 61 16.90 -12.66 6.96
N TRP A 62 17.58 -11.68 7.58
CA TRP A 62 18.36 -11.86 8.78
C TRP A 62 17.52 -11.93 10.06
N MET A 63 16.25 -11.57 10.01
CA MET A 63 15.36 -11.58 11.17
C MET A 63 14.95 -13.02 11.49
N ASP A 64 15.20 -13.44 12.72
CA ASP A 64 14.81 -14.79 13.16
C ASP A 64 13.28 -14.90 13.19
N THR A 65 12.77 -15.94 12.54
CA THR A 65 11.34 -16.25 12.51
C THR A 65 10.79 -16.69 13.86
N ASN A 66 11.66 -17.12 14.77
CA ASN A 66 11.32 -17.55 16.13
C ASN A 66 11.67 -16.49 17.19
N ALA A 67 12.10 -15.28 16.76
CA ALA A 67 12.42 -14.21 17.69
C ALA A 67 11.18 -13.83 18.53
N GLU A 68 11.42 -13.60 19.82
CA GLU A 68 10.36 -13.17 20.73
C GLU A 68 9.92 -11.74 20.42
N PRO A 69 8.65 -11.39 20.69
CA PRO A 69 8.12 -10.05 20.41
C PRO A 69 8.93 -8.91 21.02
N GLU A 70 9.49 -9.12 22.20
CA GLU A 70 10.33 -8.17 22.95
C GLU A 70 11.65 -7.86 22.24
N GLU A 71 12.17 -8.80 21.45
CA GLU A 71 13.37 -8.60 20.61
C GLU A 71 13.03 -7.86 19.31
N ILE A 72 11.80 -8.02 18.80
CA ILE A 72 11.33 -7.43 17.54
C ILE A 72 10.96 -5.95 17.73
N GLU A 73 10.36 -5.58 18.84
CA GLU A 73 9.88 -4.22 19.08
C GLU A 73 10.95 -3.13 18.96
N PRO A 74 12.15 -3.27 19.57
CA PRO A 74 13.23 -2.30 19.37
C PRO A 74 13.70 -2.16 17.93
N LEU A 75 13.63 -3.24 17.15
CA LEU A 75 13.98 -3.22 15.73
C LEU A 75 12.95 -2.43 14.91
N ILE A 76 11.66 -2.63 15.20
CA ILE A 76 10.57 -1.85 14.56
C ILE A 76 10.73 -0.36 14.93
N LEU A 77 10.96 -0.04 16.19
CA LEU A 77 11.17 1.32 16.66
C LEU A 77 12.33 2.01 15.93
N LYS A 78 13.48 1.32 15.83
CA LYS A 78 14.67 1.81 15.13
C LYS A 78 14.38 2.08 13.66
N ARG A 79 13.66 1.16 12.98
CA ARG A 79 13.27 1.31 11.58
C ARG A 79 12.36 2.52 11.36
N ILE A 80 11.30 2.66 12.15
CA ILE A 80 10.35 3.78 12.00
C ILE A 80 11.10 5.12 12.15
N ARG A 81 11.90 5.25 13.20
CA ARG A 81 12.70 6.45 13.44
C ARG A 81 13.70 6.71 12.32
N TYR A 82 14.38 5.69 11.83
CA TYR A 82 15.28 5.83 10.68
C TYR A 82 14.57 6.41 9.47
N LEU A 83 13.45 5.80 9.03
CA LEU A 83 12.73 6.24 7.85
C LEU A 83 12.23 7.69 7.99
N LEU A 84 11.66 8.03 9.12
CA LEU A 84 11.10 9.36 9.34
C LEU A 84 12.17 10.46 9.47
N ASN A 85 13.33 10.16 9.98
CA ASN A 85 14.44 11.11 10.11
C ASN A 85 15.25 11.23 8.81
N GLU A 86 15.49 10.10 8.12
CA GLU A 86 16.32 10.07 6.91
C GLU A 86 15.62 10.66 5.68
N TYR A 87 14.27 10.55 5.63
CA TYR A 87 13.45 10.99 4.48
C TYR A 87 12.47 12.12 4.86
N PRO A 88 12.98 13.33 5.22
CA PRO A 88 12.14 14.46 5.65
C PRO A 88 11.25 15.02 4.54
N GLU A 89 11.55 14.78 3.28
CA GLU A 89 10.76 15.18 2.12
C GLU A 89 9.50 14.32 1.92
N VAL A 90 9.47 13.10 2.45
CA VAL A 90 8.29 12.22 2.36
C VAL A 90 7.24 12.67 3.39
N LYS A 91 6.19 13.34 2.92
CA LYS A 91 5.18 13.96 3.80
C LYS A 91 4.04 13.02 4.19
N THR A 92 3.79 12.00 3.42
CA THR A 92 2.71 11.02 3.67
C THR A 92 3.31 9.63 3.83
N TRP A 93 2.89 8.89 4.86
CA TRP A 93 3.36 7.53 5.12
C TRP A 93 2.22 6.55 5.40
N ASN A 94 2.29 5.36 4.82
CA ASN A 94 1.52 4.24 5.34
C ASN A 94 2.15 3.79 6.67
N LEU A 95 1.31 3.66 7.68
CA LEU A 95 1.71 3.12 8.99
C LEU A 95 2.08 1.61 8.88
N TYR A 96 1.41 0.74 9.62
CA TYR A 96 1.53 -0.71 9.41
C TYR A 96 0.63 -1.14 8.26
N ASN A 97 1.21 -1.44 7.12
CA ASN A 97 0.47 -1.85 5.93
C ASN A 97 -0.19 -3.22 6.12
N GLU A 98 -1.50 -3.32 5.83
CA GLU A 98 -2.24 -4.58 5.87
C GLU A 98 -2.23 -5.29 7.23
N ALA A 99 -2.27 -4.55 8.34
CA ALA A 99 -2.15 -5.12 9.67
C ALA A 99 -3.17 -6.25 9.95
N VAL A 100 -4.41 -6.12 9.49
CA VAL A 100 -5.42 -7.19 9.55
C VAL A 100 -4.97 -8.47 8.83
N GLY A 101 -4.19 -8.33 7.75
CA GLY A 101 -3.65 -9.46 7.00
C GLY A 101 -2.67 -10.32 7.80
N ALA A 102 -1.98 -9.73 8.79
CA ALA A 102 -1.00 -10.45 9.63
C ALA A 102 -1.62 -11.58 10.47
N GLU A 103 -2.92 -11.53 10.75
CA GLU A 103 -3.64 -12.56 11.51
C GLU A 103 -4.17 -13.70 10.63
N LYS A 104 -4.05 -13.61 9.32
CA LYS A 104 -4.55 -14.65 8.41
C LYS A 104 -3.73 -15.94 8.57
N LYS A 105 -4.40 -17.09 8.40
CA LYS A 105 -3.82 -18.43 8.62
C LYS A 105 -2.60 -18.76 7.76
N PHE A 106 -2.43 -18.07 6.63
CA PHE A 106 -1.28 -18.29 5.74
C PHE A 106 -0.02 -17.52 6.20
N VAL A 107 -0.14 -16.57 7.13
CA VAL A 107 0.99 -15.86 7.74
C VAL A 107 1.49 -16.66 8.92
N LYS A 108 2.41 -17.59 8.66
CA LYS A 108 3.03 -18.44 9.69
C LYS A 108 4.48 -18.06 9.90
N ASN A 109 5.00 -18.29 11.10
CA ASN A 109 6.41 -18.07 11.43
C ASN A 109 6.92 -16.69 11.00
N ASN A 110 6.13 -15.65 11.29
CA ASN A 110 6.45 -14.28 10.92
C ASN A 110 6.65 -13.45 12.19
N PRO A 111 7.86 -12.96 12.46
CA PRO A 111 8.17 -12.28 13.72
C PRO A 111 7.36 -10.98 13.88
N ILE A 112 7.07 -10.25 12.79
CA ILE A 112 6.26 -9.02 12.83
C ILE A 112 4.78 -9.37 13.14
N ALA A 113 4.27 -10.46 12.57
CA ALA A 113 2.91 -10.93 12.88
C ALA A 113 2.79 -11.44 14.33
N ASN A 114 3.84 -12.11 14.86
CA ASN A 114 3.89 -12.54 16.26
C ASN A 114 3.93 -11.32 17.19
N TRP A 115 4.76 -10.33 16.88
CA TRP A 115 4.78 -9.06 17.61
C TRP A 115 3.41 -8.35 17.58
N LEU A 116 2.73 -8.31 16.44
CA LEU A 116 1.38 -7.72 16.36
C LEU A 116 0.40 -8.42 17.30
N LYS A 117 0.44 -9.77 17.37
CA LYS A 117 -0.41 -10.54 18.29
C LYS A 117 -0.10 -10.23 19.74
N SER A 118 1.19 -10.11 20.12
CA SER A 118 1.59 -9.75 21.48
C SER A 118 1.12 -8.36 21.91
N LYS A 119 0.92 -7.45 20.96
CA LYS A 119 0.30 -6.13 21.20
C LYS A 119 -1.20 -6.17 21.44
N GLY A 120 -1.86 -7.30 21.27
CA GLY A 120 -3.32 -7.44 21.37
C GLY A 120 -4.05 -7.27 20.05
N GLY A 121 -3.35 -7.45 18.92
CA GLY A 121 -3.95 -7.47 17.58
C GLY A 121 -3.72 -6.23 16.74
N PRO A 122 -4.37 -6.18 15.54
CA PRO A 122 -4.08 -5.17 14.52
C PRO A 122 -4.27 -3.72 14.97
N ALA A 123 -5.34 -3.42 15.68
CA ALA A 123 -5.64 -2.06 16.15
C ALA A 123 -4.62 -1.56 17.17
N ALA A 124 -4.26 -2.40 18.15
CA ALA A 124 -3.28 -2.05 19.18
C ALA A 124 -1.87 -1.89 18.58
N ALA A 125 -1.45 -2.79 17.68
CA ALA A 125 -0.19 -2.68 16.97
C ALA A 125 -0.12 -1.41 16.10
N GLN A 126 -1.21 -1.09 15.39
CA GLN A 126 -1.30 0.13 14.58
C GLN A 126 -1.26 1.39 15.45
N THR A 127 -1.91 1.36 16.63
CA THR A 127 -1.86 2.46 17.60
C THR A 127 -0.44 2.71 18.06
N TRP A 128 0.31 1.66 18.40
CA TRP A 128 1.71 1.78 18.80
C TRP A 128 2.58 2.35 17.66
N VAL A 129 2.44 1.85 16.43
CA VAL A 129 3.17 2.38 15.25
C VAL A 129 2.85 3.86 15.04
N SER A 130 1.58 4.23 15.14
CA SER A 130 1.11 5.61 15.01
C SER A 130 1.72 6.52 16.09
N GLN A 131 1.72 6.10 17.35
CA GLN A 131 2.32 6.87 18.44
C GLN A 131 3.81 7.16 18.19
N ILE A 132 4.58 6.14 17.79
CA ILE A 132 6.00 6.31 17.47
C ILE A 132 6.19 7.25 16.27
N ALA A 133 5.35 7.11 15.26
CA ALA A 133 5.42 7.95 14.07
C ALA A 133 5.16 9.43 14.40
N HIS A 134 4.12 9.74 15.17
CA HIS A 134 3.80 11.11 15.58
C HIS A 134 4.83 11.70 16.53
N GLN A 135 5.38 10.89 17.46
CA GLN A 135 6.46 11.33 18.35
C GLN A 135 7.73 11.68 17.56
N THR A 136 7.99 10.96 16.45
CA THR A 136 9.21 11.17 15.65
C THR A 136 9.04 12.30 14.62
N ALA A 137 7.88 12.39 13.97
CA ALA A 137 7.61 13.37 12.92
C ALA A 137 6.12 13.81 12.94
N PRO A 138 5.72 14.71 13.87
CA PRO A 138 4.32 15.06 14.12
C PRO A 138 3.62 15.76 12.94
N ASN A 139 4.37 16.40 12.05
CA ASN A 139 3.84 17.21 10.94
C ASN A 139 3.71 16.40 9.62
N ARG A 140 3.44 15.11 9.72
CA ARG A 140 3.27 14.24 8.56
C ARG A 140 1.87 13.66 8.52
N ILE A 141 1.44 13.24 7.33
CA ILE A 141 0.18 12.55 7.09
C ILE A 141 0.39 11.05 7.25
N TYR A 142 -0.35 10.44 8.15
CA TYR A 142 -0.26 9.01 8.44
C TYR A 142 -1.52 8.27 8.02
N VAL A 143 -1.34 7.25 7.17
CA VAL A 143 -2.42 6.52 6.52
C VAL A 143 -2.50 5.09 7.07
N ASN A 144 -3.67 4.71 7.58
CA ASN A 144 -3.99 3.32 7.89
C ASN A 144 -4.45 2.62 6.62
N ASN A 145 -3.63 1.72 6.03
CA ASN A 145 -3.83 1.16 4.70
C ASN A 145 -4.10 -0.34 4.70
N HIS A 146 -5.05 -0.79 3.85
CA HIS A 146 -5.43 -2.20 3.74
C HIS A 146 -5.75 -2.60 2.29
N TYR A 147 -5.45 -3.88 1.95
CA TYR A 147 -5.54 -4.42 0.59
C TYR A 147 -6.97 -4.64 0.09
N SER A 148 -7.91 -4.97 0.97
CA SER A 148 -9.27 -5.32 0.56
C SER A 148 -10.29 -4.25 0.93
N HIS A 149 -10.92 -3.67 -0.09
CA HIS A 149 -12.04 -2.74 0.09
C HIS A 149 -13.31 -3.42 0.62
N ARG A 150 -13.38 -4.75 0.64
CA ARG A 150 -14.53 -5.56 1.10
C ARG A 150 -14.28 -6.29 2.42
N ASP A 151 -13.13 -6.11 3.09
CA ASP A 151 -12.79 -6.80 4.33
C ASP A 151 -13.49 -6.12 5.54
N PRO A 152 -14.47 -6.77 6.20
CA PRO A 152 -15.16 -6.19 7.34
C PRO A 152 -14.23 -6.01 8.55
N GLU A 153 -13.17 -6.80 8.67
CA GLU A 153 -12.22 -6.69 9.78
C GLU A 153 -11.43 -5.38 9.72
N PHE A 154 -11.23 -4.82 8.53
CA PHE A 154 -10.61 -3.51 8.42
C PHE A 154 -11.49 -2.38 8.96
N LYS A 155 -12.81 -2.47 8.78
CA LYS A 155 -13.75 -1.52 9.39
C LYS A 155 -13.74 -1.64 10.91
N LYS A 156 -13.76 -2.88 11.45
CA LYS A 156 -13.67 -3.12 12.90
C LYS A 156 -12.39 -2.56 13.48
N MET A 157 -11.26 -2.79 12.81
CA MET A 157 -9.96 -2.25 13.20
C MET A 157 -9.98 -0.72 13.28
N ASN A 158 -10.56 -0.02 12.29
CA ASN A 158 -10.66 1.44 12.31
C ASN A 158 -11.53 1.94 13.48
N HIS A 159 -12.65 1.29 13.79
CA HIS A 159 -13.47 1.62 14.96
C HIS A 159 -12.68 1.44 16.26
N GLU A 160 -11.95 0.34 16.38
CA GLU A 160 -11.13 0.06 17.55
C GLU A 160 -9.97 1.05 17.70
N MET A 161 -9.31 1.42 16.60
CA MET A 161 -8.28 2.47 16.62
C MET A 161 -8.83 3.80 17.13
N LEU A 162 -10.03 4.21 16.69
CA LEU A 162 -10.68 5.42 17.20
C LEU A 162 -11.00 5.31 18.68
N ARG A 163 -11.49 4.14 19.15
CA ARG A 163 -11.75 3.88 20.57
C ARG A 163 -10.48 3.94 21.43
N LEU A 164 -9.34 3.50 20.87
CA LEU A 164 -8.03 3.58 21.51
C LEU A 164 -7.40 4.99 21.45
N GLY A 165 -8.06 5.96 20.83
CA GLY A 165 -7.54 7.32 20.67
C GLY A 165 -6.37 7.41 19.67
N THR A 166 -6.27 6.46 18.75
CA THR A 166 -5.17 6.44 17.76
C THR A 166 -5.23 7.66 16.85
N GLN A 167 -4.13 8.36 16.75
CA GLN A 167 -3.96 9.45 15.79
C GLN A 167 -3.60 8.88 14.42
N PHE A 168 -4.41 9.16 13.42
CA PHE A 168 -4.11 8.92 12.00
C PHE A 168 -4.96 9.88 11.17
N ASP A 169 -4.49 10.22 9.98
CA ASP A 169 -5.06 11.30 9.17
C ASP A 169 -6.00 10.77 8.09
N ALA A 170 -5.67 9.62 7.53
CA ALA A 170 -6.45 9.03 6.45
C ALA A 170 -6.63 7.52 6.59
N VAL A 171 -7.74 7.03 6.04
CA VAL A 171 -7.98 5.62 5.79
C VAL A 171 -7.57 5.32 4.35
N GLY A 172 -6.62 4.40 4.18
CA GLY A 172 -6.13 3.95 2.88
C GLY A 172 -6.82 2.66 2.44
N ILE A 173 -7.31 2.65 1.23
CA ILE A 173 -7.96 1.49 0.62
C ILE A 173 -7.26 1.21 -0.71
N GLN A 174 -6.64 0.04 -0.86
CA GLN A 174 -5.82 -0.25 -2.04
C GLN A 174 -6.64 -0.30 -3.34
N THR A 175 -7.86 -0.82 -3.29
CA THR A 175 -8.77 -0.88 -4.46
C THR A 175 -8.18 -1.61 -5.67
N HIS A 176 -7.47 -2.74 -5.44
CA HIS A 176 -7.08 -3.65 -6.50
C HIS A 176 -8.29 -4.35 -7.13
N MET A 177 -8.52 -4.14 -8.42
CA MET A 177 -9.69 -4.60 -9.15
C MET A 177 -9.35 -5.60 -10.25
N HIS A 178 -8.53 -6.60 -9.91
CA HIS A 178 -7.99 -7.59 -10.84
C HIS A 178 -8.99 -8.68 -11.21
N THR A 179 -10.09 -8.83 -10.46
CA THR A 179 -11.11 -9.85 -10.71
C THR A 179 -12.48 -9.22 -10.94
N LYS A 180 -13.41 -9.96 -11.56
CA LYS A 180 -14.81 -9.53 -11.71
C LYS A 180 -15.45 -9.17 -10.36
N LYS A 181 -15.15 -9.97 -9.32
CA LYS A 181 -15.69 -9.75 -7.97
C LYS A 181 -15.07 -8.55 -7.25
N SER A 182 -13.84 -8.14 -7.60
CA SER A 182 -13.19 -6.99 -6.99
C SER A 182 -13.48 -5.69 -7.72
N ARG A 183 -14.01 -5.71 -8.94
CA ARG A 183 -14.47 -4.50 -9.64
C ARG A 183 -15.68 -3.89 -8.93
N LEU A 184 -15.65 -2.60 -8.82
CA LEU A 184 -16.71 -1.81 -8.19
C LEU A 184 -17.57 -1.15 -9.28
N SER A 185 -18.88 -1.34 -9.24
CA SER A 185 -19.81 -0.47 -9.92
C SER A 185 -19.78 0.94 -9.30
N GLN A 186 -20.35 1.93 -9.97
CA GLN A 186 -20.44 3.30 -9.43
C GLN A 186 -21.18 3.34 -8.09
N SER A 187 -22.27 2.60 -7.96
CA SER A 187 -23.05 2.52 -6.72
C SER A 187 -22.25 1.82 -5.58
N GLU A 188 -21.49 0.78 -5.90
CA GLU A 188 -20.64 0.10 -4.92
C GLU A 188 -19.46 0.98 -4.49
N LEU A 189 -18.86 1.75 -5.42
CA LEU A 189 -17.81 2.70 -5.08
C LEU A 189 -18.35 3.80 -4.16
N TRP A 190 -19.49 4.40 -4.51
CA TRP A 190 -20.10 5.43 -3.67
C TRP A 190 -20.42 4.89 -2.27
N LYS A 191 -21.04 3.71 -2.21
CA LYS A 191 -21.33 3.05 -0.93
C LYS A 191 -20.05 2.77 -0.13
N LEU A 192 -18.99 2.33 -0.78
CA LEU A 192 -17.70 2.13 -0.13
C LEU A 192 -17.17 3.43 0.51
N LEU A 193 -17.23 4.54 -0.22
CA LEU A 193 -16.74 5.83 0.27
C LEU A 193 -17.61 6.33 1.45
N GLU A 194 -18.94 6.23 1.37
CA GLU A 194 -19.84 6.55 2.46
C GLU A 194 -19.60 5.65 3.69
N ASP A 195 -19.35 4.35 3.49
CA ASP A 195 -19.03 3.40 4.56
C ASP A 195 -17.73 3.76 5.33
N TYR A 196 -16.77 4.41 4.68
CA TYR A 196 -15.50 4.84 5.31
C TYR A 196 -15.53 6.30 5.77
N LYS A 197 -16.40 7.12 5.25
CA LYS A 197 -16.62 8.51 5.70
C LYS A 197 -16.97 8.61 7.19
N VAL A 198 -17.61 7.58 7.74
CA VAL A 198 -18.02 7.52 9.15
C VAL A 198 -16.87 7.63 10.15
N PHE A 199 -15.63 7.32 9.73
CA PHE A 199 -14.46 7.46 10.57
C PHE A 199 -13.98 8.92 10.75
N GLY A 200 -14.60 9.88 10.04
CA GLY A 200 -14.24 11.30 10.13
C GLY A 200 -12.92 11.68 9.48
N LYS A 201 -12.20 10.71 8.89
CA LYS A 201 -10.88 10.85 8.29
C LYS A 201 -10.96 11.07 6.78
N SER A 202 -9.86 11.57 6.17
CA SER A 202 -9.71 11.55 4.72
C SER A 202 -9.65 10.11 4.18
N ILE A 203 -10.08 9.92 2.95
CA ILE A 203 -10.02 8.62 2.24
C ILE A 203 -8.97 8.72 1.14
N HIS A 204 -8.00 7.81 1.19
CA HIS A 204 -7.01 7.62 0.14
C HIS A 204 -7.27 6.31 -0.58
N LEU A 205 -7.52 6.32 -1.89
CA LEU A 205 -7.53 5.14 -2.73
C LEU A 205 -6.10 4.91 -3.22
N THR A 206 -5.40 3.96 -2.59
CA THR A 206 -3.93 3.97 -2.51
C THR A 206 -3.22 3.14 -3.56
N GLU A 207 -3.91 2.19 -4.21
CA GLU A 207 -3.30 1.23 -5.12
C GLU A 207 -4.32 0.80 -6.20
N ILE A 208 -4.96 1.79 -6.82
CA ILE A 208 -5.98 1.55 -7.84
C ILE A 208 -5.34 0.81 -9.00
N SER A 209 -5.81 -0.40 -9.28
CA SER A 209 -5.37 -1.17 -10.43
C SER A 209 -6.54 -1.87 -11.10
N VAL A 210 -6.60 -1.72 -12.43
CA VAL A 210 -7.61 -2.31 -13.29
C VAL A 210 -6.90 -2.85 -14.51
N PRO A 211 -6.84 -4.18 -14.71
CA PRO A 211 -6.15 -4.74 -15.86
C PRO A 211 -6.86 -4.39 -17.17
N SER A 212 -6.10 -4.11 -18.23
CA SER A 212 -6.58 -3.95 -19.61
C SER A 212 -6.90 -5.28 -20.29
N SER A 213 -6.65 -6.39 -19.62
CA SER A 213 -7.05 -7.75 -20.01
C SER A 213 -8.43 -8.10 -19.48
N MET A 214 -9.00 -9.23 -19.93
CA MET A 214 -10.23 -9.77 -19.34
C MET A 214 -10.05 -9.96 -17.82
N PRO A 215 -10.96 -9.46 -16.97
CA PRO A 215 -10.86 -9.66 -15.54
C PRO A 215 -11.00 -11.15 -15.22
N PHE A 216 -10.13 -11.66 -14.38
CA PHE A 216 -10.21 -13.02 -13.88
C PHE A 216 -11.47 -13.22 -13.02
N ASP A 217 -12.02 -14.43 -13.00
CA ASP A 217 -13.22 -14.69 -12.21
C ASP A 217 -12.93 -14.68 -10.70
N SER A 218 -11.75 -15.13 -10.32
CA SER A 218 -11.32 -15.19 -8.93
C SER A 218 -9.83 -14.88 -8.74
N TRP A 219 -9.41 -14.62 -7.50
CA TRP A 219 -8.00 -14.50 -7.14
C TRP A 219 -7.19 -15.77 -7.43
N ARG A 220 -7.83 -16.95 -7.31
CA ARG A 220 -7.20 -18.25 -7.62
C ARG A 220 -6.82 -18.33 -9.10
N ASP A 221 -7.63 -17.79 -9.99
CA ASP A 221 -7.36 -17.78 -11.44
C ASP A 221 -6.32 -16.72 -11.81
N PHE A 222 -6.25 -15.64 -11.04
CA PHE A 222 -5.28 -14.56 -11.23
C PHE A 222 -3.86 -14.95 -10.76
N GLN A 223 -3.71 -15.68 -9.67
CA GLN A 223 -2.43 -16.07 -9.08
C GLN A 223 -1.46 -16.76 -10.06
N PRO A 224 -1.88 -17.79 -10.83
CA PRO A 224 -0.99 -18.43 -11.80
C PRO A 224 -0.51 -17.47 -12.88
N HIS A 225 -1.33 -16.47 -13.25
CA HIS A 225 -0.94 -15.45 -14.20
C HIS A 225 0.17 -14.55 -13.62
N VAL A 226 0.04 -14.10 -12.37
CA VAL A 226 1.09 -13.34 -11.67
C VAL A 226 2.38 -14.14 -11.54
N GLU A 227 2.28 -15.41 -11.14
CA GLU A 227 3.44 -16.29 -11.02
C GLU A 227 4.12 -16.53 -12.36
N SER A 228 3.36 -16.73 -13.43
CA SER A 228 3.90 -16.87 -14.77
C SER A 228 4.63 -15.60 -15.25
N LEU A 229 4.15 -14.42 -14.89
CA LEU A 229 4.81 -13.15 -15.18
C LEU A 229 6.11 -12.98 -14.37
N LYS A 230 6.10 -13.36 -13.08
CA LYS A 230 7.30 -13.33 -12.22
C LYS A 230 8.38 -14.30 -12.70
N ASN A 231 7.97 -15.48 -13.15
CA ASN A 231 8.85 -16.54 -13.62
C ASN A 231 9.27 -16.38 -15.09
N ALA A 232 8.70 -15.42 -15.82
CA ALA A 232 9.11 -15.13 -17.18
C ALA A 232 10.57 -14.65 -17.22
N SER A 233 11.46 -15.53 -17.65
CA SER A 233 12.92 -15.38 -17.60
C SER A 233 13.46 -14.28 -18.50
N SER A 234 12.66 -13.64 -19.33
CA SER A 234 13.08 -12.57 -20.22
C SER A 234 12.02 -11.47 -20.36
N LYS A 235 12.51 -10.23 -20.57
CA LYS A 235 11.66 -9.06 -20.89
C LYS A 235 10.76 -9.34 -22.11
N LYS A 236 11.22 -10.14 -23.08
CA LYS A 236 10.48 -10.53 -24.27
C LYS A 236 9.26 -11.41 -23.93
N ASN A 237 9.43 -12.34 -22.98
CA ASN A 237 8.33 -13.22 -22.55
C ASN A 237 7.25 -12.45 -21.78
N ARG A 238 7.65 -11.50 -20.93
CA ARG A 238 6.71 -10.59 -20.24
C ARG A 238 5.91 -9.75 -21.22
N LEU A 239 6.58 -9.15 -22.22
CA LEU A 239 5.94 -8.39 -23.31
C LEU A 239 4.97 -9.24 -24.12
N THR A 240 5.28 -10.53 -24.36
CA THR A 240 4.40 -11.44 -25.10
C THR A 240 3.16 -11.81 -24.28
N MET A 241 3.27 -11.89 -22.97
CA MET A 241 2.14 -12.15 -22.07
C MET A 241 1.25 -10.91 -21.89
N ALA A 242 1.82 -9.73 -21.81
CA ALA A 242 1.10 -8.45 -21.77
C ALA A 242 0.32 -8.14 -23.07
N LYS A 243 0.73 -8.70 -24.19
CA LYS A 243 0.03 -8.57 -25.50
C LYS A 243 -1.33 -9.27 -25.55
N LYS A 244 -1.85 -9.85 -24.47
CA LYS A 244 -3.24 -10.36 -24.41
C LYS A 244 -4.29 -9.26 -24.32
N SER A 245 -3.88 -8.01 -24.04
CA SER A 245 -4.77 -6.87 -24.18
C SER A 245 -5.06 -6.58 -25.64
N ASN A 246 -6.24 -6.07 -25.92
CA ASN A 246 -6.62 -5.57 -27.23
C ASN A 246 -7.27 -4.18 -27.09
N LYS A 247 -7.32 -3.44 -28.19
CA LYS A 247 -7.83 -2.06 -28.22
C LYS A 247 -9.21 -1.90 -27.57
N LYS A 248 -10.10 -2.89 -27.70
CA LYS A 248 -11.45 -2.86 -27.10
C LYS A 248 -11.36 -2.93 -25.57
N LEU A 249 -10.49 -3.78 -25.03
CA LEU A 249 -10.29 -3.93 -23.60
C LEU A 249 -9.56 -2.72 -22.98
N GLU A 250 -8.63 -2.12 -23.73
CA GLU A 250 -7.95 -0.87 -23.32
C GLU A 250 -8.92 0.31 -23.26
N ILE A 251 -9.82 0.42 -24.24
CA ILE A 251 -10.89 1.43 -24.24
C ILE A 251 -11.80 1.21 -23.01
N PHE A 252 -12.22 -0.04 -22.78
CA PHE A 252 -13.03 -0.37 -21.61
C PHE A 252 -12.33 0.00 -20.28
N GLN A 253 -11.04 -0.31 -20.14
CA GLN A 253 -10.24 0.08 -18.97
C GLN A 253 -10.23 1.61 -18.81
N ALA A 254 -9.97 2.33 -19.91
CA ALA A 254 -9.90 3.79 -19.88
C ALA A 254 -11.24 4.44 -19.49
N GLU A 255 -12.35 3.95 -20.05
CA GLU A 255 -13.70 4.42 -19.70
C GLU A 255 -14.05 4.10 -18.24
N TYR A 256 -13.77 2.88 -17.78
CA TYR A 256 -13.98 2.50 -16.40
C TYR A 256 -13.18 3.38 -15.42
N LEU A 257 -11.90 3.61 -15.71
CA LEU A 257 -11.04 4.47 -14.88
C LEU A 257 -11.50 5.92 -14.90
N ARG A 258 -11.90 6.45 -16.06
CA ARG A 258 -12.48 7.80 -16.14
C ARG A 258 -13.69 7.94 -15.22
N ASP A 259 -14.63 7.02 -15.29
CA ASP A 259 -15.85 7.07 -14.49
C ASP A 259 -15.57 6.86 -13.01
N PHE A 260 -14.65 5.93 -12.70
CA PHE A 260 -14.18 5.68 -11.34
C PHE A 260 -13.52 6.92 -10.72
N TYR A 261 -12.59 7.55 -11.42
CA TYR A 261 -11.92 8.77 -10.94
C TYR A 261 -12.91 9.93 -10.81
N THR A 262 -13.79 10.13 -11.78
CA THR A 262 -14.79 11.20 -11.73
C THR A 262 -15.68 11.06 -10.50
N LEU A 263 -16.17 9.85 -10.23
CA LEU A 263 -17.00 9.58 -9.06
C LEU A 263 -16.21 9.72 -7.75
N ALA A 264 -15.00 9.16 -7.69
CA ALA A 264 -14.17 9.23 -6.50
C ALA A 264 -13.80 10.67 -6.14
N PHE A 265 -13.38 11.49 -7.11
CA PHE A 265 -13.09 12.92 -6.90
C PHE A 265 -14.30 13.75 -6.52
N SER A 266 -15.52 13.33 -6.89
CA SER A 266 -16.74 14.04 -6.47
C SER A 266 -17.09 13.85 -5.00
N HIS A 267 -16.49 12.86 -4.34
CA HIS A 267 -16.77 12.57 -2.95
C HIS A 267 -15.93 13.44 -1.99
N PRO A 268 -16.55 14.20 -1.05
CA PRO A 268 -15.88 15.25 -0.27
C PRO A 268 -14.81 14.74 0.72
N LYS A 269 -14.77 13.45 0.99
CA LYS A 269 -13.76 12.82 1.86
C LYS A 269 -12.60 12.20 1.11
N VAL A 270 -12.68 12.07 -0.21
CA VAL A 270 -11.57 11.56 -1.01
C VAL A 270 -10.54 12.66 -1.24
N GLU A 271 -9.33 12.44 -0.79
CA GLU A 271 -8.22 13.39 -0.89
C GLU A 271 -7.15 12.91 -1.87
N THR A 272 -6.96 11.60 -1.99
CA THR A 272 -5.87 11.04 -2.78
C THR A 272 -6.31 9.82 -3.56
N LEU A 273 -5.96 9.81 -4.85
CA LEU A 273 -6.12 8.66 -5.75
C LEU A 273 -4.75 8.31 -6.31
N ILE A 274 -4.30 7.06 -6.12
CA ILE A 274 -3.01 6.58 -6.62
C ILE A 274 -3.27 5.39 -7.54
N TYR A 275 -2.87 5.53 -8.80
CA TYR A 275 -2.84 4.40 -9.73
C TYR A 275 -1.61 3.55 -9.41
N TRP A 276 -1.84 2.26 -9.17
CA TRP A 276 -0.79 1.31 -8.82
C TRP A 276 -0.14 0.76 -10.09
N SER A 277 1.16 0.90 -10.19
CA SER A 277 1.94 0.64 -11.39
C SER A 277 1.66 1.63 -12.56
N GLY A 278 2.64 1.91 -13.33
CA GLY A 278 2.50 2.80 -14.49
C GLY A 278 2.39 2.06 -15.80
N SER A 279 2.30 0.74 -15.78
CA SER A 279 2.24 -0.11 -16.97
C SER A 279 1.84 -1.53 -16.60
N ASP A 280 0.98 -2.14 -17.38
CA ASP A 280 0.57 -3.56 -17.29
C ASP A 280 1.76 -4.55 -17.35
N LEU A 281 2.96 -4.06 -17.63
CA LEU A 281 4.19 -4.84 -17.67
C LEU A 281 4.81 -5.09 -16.30
N TYR A 282 4.34 -4.39 -15.25
CA TYR A 282 4.95 -4.38 -13.92
C TYR A 282 3.97 -4.69 -12.80
N GLU A 283 2.72 -5.00 -13.12
CA GLU A 283 1.72 -5.52 -12.17
C GLU A 283 1.78 -7.03 -11.95
#